data_68d063657319ffcecd8ad7e77d6514bf
#
_entry.id   68d063657319ffcecd8ad7e77d6514bf
#
_cell.length_a   1.000
_cell.length_b   1.000
_cell.length_c   1.000
_cell.angle_alpha   90.00
_cell.angle_beta   90.00
_cell.angle_gamma   90.00
#
_symmetry.space_group_name_H-M   'P 1'
#
loop_
_entity.id
_entity.type
_entity.pdbx_description
1 polymer ?
#
loop_
_entity_poly.entity_id
_entity_poly.type
_entity_poly.pdbx_seq_one_letter_code
_entity_poly.pdbx_strand_id
1 'polypeptide(L)' 'MKIRYDEEDDILTYEVSDEPIDYAEEMGQVIVHFTKDSKPVLLEILNAKEFLSKALKIGRKR' A
#
# COMPACT_ATOMS: atom_id res chain seq x y z
N MET A 1 -10.86 3.19 -7.96
CA MET A 1 -10.02 2.24 -7.23
C MET A 1 -9.12 1.50 -8.19
N LYS A 2 -7.82 1.59 -8.00
CA LYS A 2 -6.86 0.97 -8.90
C LYS A 2 -5.77 0.27 -8.14
N ILE A 3 -5.33 -0.87 -8.69
CA ILE A 3 -4.21 -1.61 -8.15
C ILE A 3 -3.16 -1.72 -9.25
N ARG A 4 -1.92 -1.37 -8.92
CA ARG A 4 -0.82 -1.48 -9.85
C ARG A 4 0.37 -2.13 -9.17
N TYR A 5 1.09 -2.92 -9.93
CA TYR A 5 2.30 -3.54 -9.43
C TYR A 5 3.46 -3.17 -10.35
N ASP A 6 4.49 -2.61 -9.75
CA ASP A 6 5.73 -2.28 -10.46
C ASP A 6 6.72 -3.42 -10.20
N GLU A 7 6.92 -4.22 -11.24
CA GLU A 7 7.79 -5.39 -11.14
C GLU A 7 9.23 -5.03 -10.87
N GLU A 8 9.67 -3.96 -11.46
CA GLU A 8 11.06 -3.54 -11.37
C GLU A 8 11.43 -3.13 -9.95
N ASP A 9 10.58 -2.35 -9.33
CA ASP A 9 10.82 -1.86 -7.98
C ASP A 9 10.15 -2.68 -6.90
N ASP A 10 9.35 -3.66 -7.30
CA ASP A 10 8.61 -4.53 -6.38
C ASP A 10 7.73 -3.71 -5.44
N ILE A 11 6.96 -2.81 -6.03
CA ILE A 11 6.05 -1.94 -5.28
C ILE A 11 4.64 -2.17 -5.74
N LEU A 12 3.76 -2.48 -4.80
CA LEU A 12 2.34 -2.61 -5.07
C LEU A 12 1.65 -1.32 -4.64
N THR A 13 0.91 -0.74 -5.55
CA THR A 13 0.20 0.52 -5.30
C THR A 13 -1.30 0.28 -5.36
N TYR A 14 -1.98 0.71 -4.32
CA TYR A 14 -3.43 0.59 -4.24
C TYR A 14 -4.02 1.98 -4.11
N GLU A 15 -4.69 2.43 -5.16
CA GLU A 15 -5.29 3.76 -5.19
C GLU A 15 -6.74 3.68 -4.77
N VAL A 16 -7.06 4.29 -3.64
CA VAL A 16 -8.41 4.25 -3.06
C VAL A 16 -9.30 5.33 -3.65
N SER A 17 -8.73 6.50 -3.87
CA SER A 17 -9.48 7.62 -4.43
C SER A 17 -8.54 8.50 -5.22
N ASP A 18 -9.09 9.52 -5.88
CA ASP A 18 -8.27 10.46 -6.63
C ASP A 18 -8.22 11.83 -5.98
N GLU A 19 -8.53 11.89 -4.68
CA GLU A 19 -8.48 13.15 -3.96
C GLU A 19 -7.05 13.61 -3.78
N PRO A 20 -6.84 14.90 -3.57
CA PRO A 20 -5.49 15.43 -3.42
C PRO A 20 -4.80 14.87 -2.18
N ILE A 21 -3.53 14.55 -2.34
CA ILE A 21 -2.72 14.04 -1.25
C ILE A 21 -2.09 15.20 -0.50
N ASP A 22 -2.19 15.17 0.82
CA ASP A 22 -1.61 16.21 1.67
C ASP A 22 -0.37 15.71 2.40
N TYR A 23 -0.43 14.51 2.96
CA TYR A 23 0.69 13.97 3.71
C TYR A 23 0.70 12.45 3.65
N ALA A 24 1.80 11.87 4.11
CA ALA A 24 1.96 10.42 4.09
C ALA A 24 2.54 9.95 5.41
N GLU A 25 2.23 8.71 5.76
CA GLU A 25 2.77 8.06 6.94
C GLU A 25 3.36 6.72 6.56
N GLU A 26 4.54 6.44 7.10
CA GLU A 26 5.21 5.17 6.86
C GLU A 26 4.97 4.23 8.03
N MET A 27 4.60 3.00 7.71
CA MET A 27 4.42 1.97 8.71
C MET A 27 5.09 0.71 8.17
N GLY A 28 6.38 0.54 8.54
CA GLY A 28 7.14 -0.57 8.02
C GLY A 28 7.24 -0.52 6.51
N GLN A 29 6.74 -1.54 5.85
CA GLN A 29 6.78 -1.64 4.39
C GLN A 29 5.66 -0.87 3.71
N VAL A 30 4.75 -0.30 4.47
CA VAL A 30 3.56 0.33 3.90
C VAL A 30 3.63 1.83 4.08
N ILE A 31 3.36 2.55 2.99
CA ILE A 31 3.27 4.01 3.02
C ILE A 31 1.84 4.36 2.68
N VAL A 32 1.17 5.10 3.56
CA VAL A 32 -0.20 5.51 3.31
C VAL A 32 -0.25 7.01 3.10
N HIS A 33 -0.84 7.42 1.99
CA HIS A 33 -0.99 8.83 1.65
C HIS A 33 -2.41 9.27 1.99
N PHE A 34 -2.51 10.43 2.62
CA PHE A 34 -3.78 10.93 3.14
C PHE A 34 -4.15 12.28 2.55
N THR A 35 -5.46 12.55 2.56
CA THR A 35 -5.93 13.89 2.28
C THR A 35 -5.67 14.78 3.49
N LYS A 36 -5.98 16.07 3.33
CA LYS A 36 -5.91 17.02 4.41
C LYS A 36 -6.78 16.60 5.60
N ASP A 37 -7.89 15.92 5.31
CA ASP A 37 -8.82 15.47 6.34
C ASP A 37 -8.51 14.08 6.85
N SER A 38 -7.33 13.57 6.54
CA SER A 38 -6.85 12.26 7.01
C SER A 38 -7.63 11.10 6.43
N LYS A 39 -8.13 11.26 5.22
CA LYS A 39 -8.72 10.13 4.50
C LYS A 39 -7.66 9.46 3.65
N PRO A 40 -7.56 8.14 3.67
CA PRO A 40 -6.55 7.47 2.85
C PRO A 40 -6.87 7.61 1.36
N VAL A 41 -5.84 7.90 0.59
CA VAL A 41 -5.93 8.05 -0.86
C VAL A 41 -5.19 6.95 -1.57
N LEU A 42 -4.01 6.61 -1.08
CA LEU A 42 -3.10 5.72 -1.79
C LEU A 42 -2.26 4.94 -0.80
N LEU A 43 -2.12 3.66 -1.05
CA LEU A 43 -1.22 2.82 -0.29
C LEU A 43 -0.10 2.34 -1.21
N GLU A 44 1.13 2.38 -0.69
CA GLU A 44 2.26 1.81 -1.38
C GLU A 44 2.87 0.74 -0.50
N ILE A 45 3.06 -0.44 -1.05
CA ILE A 45 3.66 -1.55 -0.32
C ILE A 45 5.01 -1.85 -0.94
N LEU A 46 6.06 -1.59 -0.19
CA LEU A 46 7.42 -1.83 -0.64
C LEU A 46 7.80 -3.27 -0.40
N ASN A 47 8.66 -3.81 -1.25
CA ASN A 47 9.03 -5.21 -1.18
C ASN A 47 7.78 -6.07 -1.15
N ALA A 48 6.92 -5.84 -2.12
CA ALA A 48 5.58 -6.39 -2.11
C ALA A 48 5.54 -7.90 -2.10
N LYS A 49 6.47 -8.56 -2.80
CA LYS A 49 6.48 -10.01 -2.83
C LYS A 49 6.68 -10.61 -1.45
N GLU A 50 7.60 -10.02 -0.70
CA GLU A 50 7.85 -10.48 0.67
C GLU A 50 6.65 -10.23 1.54
N PHE A 51 6.07 -9.05 1.43
CA PHE A 51 4.90 -8.68 2.22
C PHE A 51 3.74 -9.63 1.96
N LEU A 52 3.45 -9.89 0.70
CA LEU A 52 2.34 -10.76 0.32
C LEU A 52 2.59 -12.19 0.75
N SER A 53 3.84 -12.63 0.68
CA SER A 53 4.19 -13.97 1.13
C SER A 53 3.88 -14.15 2.61
N LYS A 54 4.23 -13.16 3.42
CA LYS A 54 3.94 -13.19 4.85
C LYS A 54 2.46 -13.16 5.13
N ALA A 55 1.74 -12.31 4.39
CA ALA A 55 0.30 -12.20 4.57
C ALA A 55 -0.40 -13.51 4.25
N LEU A 56 0.05 -14.18 3.19
CA LEU A 56 -0.54 -15.46 2.81
C LEU A 56 -0.27 -16.53 3.86
N LYS A 57 0.91 -16.51 4.46
CA LYS A 57 1.22 -17.48 5.52
C LYS A 57 0.32 -17.27 6.71
N ILE A 58 0.08 -16.04 7.09
CA ILE A 58 -0.82 -15.73 8.20
C ILE A 58 -2.23 -16.17 7.88
N GLY A 59 -2.67 -15.89 6.65
CA GLY A 59 -4.02 -16.26 6.24
C GLY A 59 -4.26 -17.74 6.17
N ARG A 60 -3.20 -18.53 5.99
CA ARG A 60 -3.33 -19.98 5.90
C ARG A 60 -3.18 -20.68 7.23
N LYS A 61 -2.82 -19.95 8.24
CA LYS A 61 -2.66 -20.51 9.57
C LYS A 61 -4.02 -20.83 10.18
N ARG A 62 -4.13 -21.98 10.81
CA ARG A 62 -5.41 -22.41 11.35
C ARG A 62 -5.34 -22.65 12.83
#